data_12ff106af7c66b6e28e4d08d909e135f
#
_entry.id   12ff106af7c66b6e28e4d08d909e135f
#
_cell.length_a   1.000
_cell.length_b   1.000
_cell.length_c   1.000
_cell.angle_alpha   90.00
_cell.angle_beta   90.00
_cell.angle_gamma   90.00
#
_symmetry.space_group_name_H-M   'P 1'
#
loop_
_entity.id
_entity.type
_entity.pdbx_description
1 polymer ?
#
loop_
_entity_poly.entity_id
_entity_poly.type
_entity_poly.pdbx_seq_one_letter_code
_entity_poly.pdbx_strand_id
1 'polypeptide(L)'
;MIEVFKTNVEHSSHADMLIEEIHQTFSDYSANFDLEDCDRILRVENSDGVVDPSTLIDLLRNFGFHAEVLPDEITSIHDVKLKKLGIQLLQ
;
A
#
# COMPACT_ATOMS: atom_id res chain seq x y z
N MET A 1 9.77 -6.70 5.41
CA MET A 1 9.46 -5.67 4.41
C MET A 1 8.01 -5.26 4.50
N ILE A 2 7.72 -4.00 4.31
CA ILE A 2 6.36 -3.46 4.32
C ILE A 2 6.10 -2.77 2.99
N GLU A 3 4.93 -3.06 2.38
CA GLU A 3 4.45 -2.31 1.22
C GLU A 3 3.14 -1.63 1.57
N VAL A 4 2.97 -0.44 1.06
CA VAL A 4 1.79 0.38 1.31
C VAL A 4 1.14 0.69 -0.02
N PHE A 5 -0.18 0.51 -0.09
CA PHE A 5 -0.94 0.68 -1.32
C PHE A 5 -2.05 1.70 -1.12
N LYS A 6 -2.27 2.52 -2.13
CA LYS A 6 -3.48 3.31 -2.26
C LYS A 6 -4.54 2.44 -2.92
N THR A 7 -5.76 2.44 -2.39
CA THR A 7 -6.84 1.63 -2.94
C THR A 7 -8.11 2.44 -3.08
N ASN A 8 -9.13 1.82 -3.72
CA ASN A 8 -10.47 2.38 -3.77
C ASN A 8 -11.45 1.60 -2.90
N VAL A 9 -10.96 0.87 -1.90
CA VAL A 9 -11.79 0.14 -0.96
C VAL A 9 -12.39 1.13 0.05
N GLU A 10 -13.73 1.18 0.16
CA GLU A 10 -14.39 2.16 1.00
C GLU A 10 -15.15 1.54 2.18
N HIS A 11 -15.48 0.25 2.11
CA HIS A 11 -16.32 -0.39 3.12
C HIS A 11 -15.51 -1.38 3.94
N SER A 12 -15.71 -1.37 5.25
CA SER A 12 -14.97 -2.26 6.15
C SER A 12 -15.26 -3.74 5.84
N SER A 13 -16.46 -4.06 5.37
CA SER A 13 -16.77 -5.44 5.00
C SER A 13 -15.92 -5.91 3.82
N HIS A 14 -15.68 -5.04 2.85
CA HIS A 14 -14.81 -5.37 1.74
C HIS A 14 -13.37 -5.48 2.20
N ALA A 15 -12.93 -4.58 3.08
CA ALA A 15 -11.57 -4.62 3.62
C ALA A 15 -11.33 -5.93 4.37
N ASP A 16 -12.28 -6.33 5.21
CA ASP A 16 -12.14 -7.56 5.99
C ASP A 16 -12.06 -8.78 5.08
N MET A 17 -12.88 -8.83 4.05
CA MET A 17 -12.85 -9.92 3.08
C MET A 17 -11.51 -9.99 2.36
N LEU A 18 -10.98 -8.83 1.95
CA LEU A 18 -9.71 -8.78 1.23
C LEU A 18 -8.55 -9.18 2.13
N ILE A 19 -8.57 -8.75 3.41
CA ILE A 19 -7.55 -9.15 4.36
C ILE A 19 -7.53 -10.66 4.51
N GLU A 20 -8.71 -11.27 4.61
CA GLU A 20 -8.78 -12.71 4.74
C GLU A 20 -8.24 -13.41 3.49
N GLU A 21 -8.57 -12.91 2.31
CA GLU A 21 -8.05 -13.48 1.06
C GLU A 21 -6.54 -13.37 0.98
N ILE A 22 -5.99 -12.24 1.43
CA ILE A 22 -4.54 -12.07 1.45
C ILE A 22 -3.91 -13.09 2.38
N HIS A 23 -4.48 -13.28 3.58
CA HIS A 23 -3.91 -14.21 4.56
C HIS A 23 -4.02 -15.67 4.09
N GLN A 24 -5.07 -16.00 3.34
CA GLN A 24 -5.23 -17.35 2.81
C GLN A 24 -4.29 -17.62 1.63
N THR A 25 -4.04 -16.60 0.82
CA THR A 25 -3.20 -16.74 -0.37
C THR A 25 -1.72 -16.67 0.00
N PHE A 26 -1.37 -15.80 0.96
CA PHE A 26 0.01 -15.54 1.34
C PHE A 26 0.12 -15.69 2.87
N SER A 27 0.45 -16.89 3.31
CA SER A 27 0.46 -17.20 4.75
C SER A 27 1.49 -16.38 5.52
N ASP A 28 2.53 -15.87 4.84
CA ASP A 28 3.59 -15.10 5.48
C ASP A 28 3.27 -13.60 5.56
N TYR A 29 2.17 -13.17 4.97
CA TYR A 29 1.82 -11.76 4.92
C TYR A 29 0.87 -11.41 6.05
N SER A 30 1.07 -10.21 6.60
CA SER A 30 0.17 -9.58 7.55
C SER A 30 -0.38 -8.34 6.89
N ALA A 31 -1.70 -8.17 6.89
CA ALA A 31 -2.32 -7.08 6.15
C ALA A 31 -3.37 -6.36 6.99
N ASN A 32 -3.47 -5.05 6.81
CA ASN A 32 -4.57 -4.29 7.39
C ASN A 32 -4.87 -3.07 6.52
N PHE A 33 -6.06 -2.52 6.71
CA PHE A 33 -6.51 -1.34 5.98
C PHE A 33 -6.66 -0.16 6.94
N ASP A 34 -6.38 1.03 6.43
CA ASP A 34 -6.73 2.28 7.09
C ASP A 34 -7.71 3.01 6.16
N LEU A 35 -9.01 2.80 6.39
CA LEU A 35 -10.05 3.35 5.54
C LEU A 35 -10.39 4.78 5.89
N GLU A 36 -9.88 5.31 7.00
CA GLU A 36 -10.07 6.70 7.37
C GLU A 36 -9.12 7.63 6.63
N ASP A 37 -8.03 7.08 6.12
CA ASP A 37 -7.13 7.83 5.24
C ASP A 37 -7.80 8.06 3.89
N CYS A 38 -7.61 9.24 3.31
CA CYS A 38 -8.23 9.57 2.03
C CYS A 38 -7.75 8.67 0.91
N ASP A 39 -6.59 8.04 1.06
CA ASP A 39 -6.03 7.12 0.07
C ASP A 39 -6.47 5.67 0.30
N ARG A 40 -7.33 5.40 1.29
CA ARG A 40 -7.84 4.07 1.60
C ARG A 40 -6.69 3.06 1.64
N ILE A 41 -5.79 3.25 2.58
CA ILE A 41 -4.50 2.59 2.62
C ILE A 41 -4.64 1.11 2.93
N LEU A 42 -3.95 0.28 2.17
CA LEU A 42 -3.69 -1.12 2.49
C LEU A 42 -2.21 -1.24 2.84
N ARG A 43 -1.93 -1.78 4.01
CA ARG A 43 -0.56 -2.02 4.47
C ARG A 43 -0.33 -3.50 4.56
N VAL A 44 0.73 -4.01 3.92
CA VAL A 44 1.07 -5.43 3.90
C VAL A 44 2.51 -5.60 4.35
N GLU A 45 2.72 -6.51 5.28
CA GLU A 45 4.03 -6.75 5.86
C GLU A 45 4.41 -8.23 5.72
N ASN A 46 5.68 -8.48 5.42
CA ASN A 46 6.28 -9.81 5.49
C ASN A 46 7.54 -9.69 6.34
N SER A 47 7.51 -10.26 7.55
CA SER A 47 8.63 -10.13 8.49
C SER A 47 9.84 -10.93 8.08
N ASP A 48 9.66 -11.95 7.24
CA ASP A 48 10.74 -12.87 6.86
C ASP A 48 11.23 -12.65 5.42
N GLY A 49 10.69 -11.68 4.70
CA GLY A 49 11.08 -11.51 3.31
C GLY A 49 10.42 -10.31 2.66
N VAL A 50 10.25 -10.41 1.36
CA VAL A 50 9.69 -9.32 0.56
C VAL A 50 8.19 -9.49 0.36
N VAL A 51 7.54 -8.37 0.07
CA VAL A 51 6.15 -8.35 -0.37
C VAL A 51 6.18 -8.09 -1.87
N ASP A 52 5.48 -8.93 -2.65
CA ASP A 52 5.40 -8.77 -4.11
C ASP A 52 4.18 -7.91 -4.44
N PRO A 53 4.37 -6.64 -4.84
CA PRO A 53 3.23 -5.77 -5.06
C PRO A 53 2.32 -6.22 -6.18
N SER A 54 2.87 -6.81 -7.25
CA SER A 54 2.07 -7.15 -8.41
C SER A 54 1.03 -8.23 -8.08
N THR A 55 1.37 -9.19 -7.22
CA THR A 55 0.40 -10.23 -6.84
C THR A 55 -0.74 -9.65 -6.02
N LEU A 56 -0.45 -8.66 -5.17
CA LEU A 56 -1.49 -8.00 -4.37
C LEU A 56 -2.39 -7.14 -5.24
N ILE A 57 -1.82 -6.41 -6.18
CA ILE A 57 -2.60 -5.61 -7.13
C ILE A 57 -3.54 -6.51 -7.92
N ASP A 58 -3.03 -7.66 -8.39
CA ASP A 58 -3.83 -8.61 -9.14
C ASP A 58 -4.93 -9.22 -8.27
N LEU A 59 -4.62 -9.54 -7.03
CA LEU A 59 -5.62 -10.09 -6.11
C LEU A 59 -6.78 -9.11 -5.92
N LEU A 60 -6.48 -7.86 -5.64
CA LEU A 60 -7.54 -6.86 -5.48
C LEU A 60 -8.32 -6.65 -6.78
N ARG A 61 -7.62 -6.64 -7.90
CA ARG A 61 -8.29 -6.50 -9.19
C ARG A 61 -9.28 -7.65 -9.45
N ASN A 62 -8.94 -8.86 -9.05
CA ASN A 62 -9.82 -10.01 -9.22
C ASN A 62 -11.12 -9.87 -8.45
N PHE A 63 -11.12 -9.08 -7.38
CA PHE A 63 -12.33 -8.79 -6.61
C PHE A 63 -12.99 -7.48 -7.00
N GLY A 64 -12.47 -6.83 -8.05
CA GLY A 64 -13.08 -5.61 -8.57
C GLY A 64 -12.55 -4.33 -7.94
N PHE A 65 -11.39 -4.37 -7.28
CA PHE A 65 -10.81 -3.21 -6.61
C PHE A 65 -9.50 -2.81 -7.25
N HIS A 66 -9.17 -1.53 -7.11
CA HIS A 66 -7.94 -0.97 -7.63
C HIS A 66 -6.94 -0.76 -6.49
N ALA A 67 -5.68 -1.09 -6.75
CA ALA A 67 -4.58 -0.85 -5.81
C ALA A 67 -3.36 -0.39 -6.58
N GLU A 68 -2.62 0.54 -5.99
CA GLU A 68 -1.33 0.97 -6.54
C GLU A 68 -0.37 1.23 -5.40
N VAL A 69 0.91 0.95 -5.64
CA VAL A 69 1.94 1.14 -4.63
C VAL A 69 2.11 2.62 -4.35
N LEU A 70 2.12 2.99 -3.05
CA LEU A 70 2.52 4.32 -2.64
C LEU A 70 4.01 4.32 -2.38
N PRO A 71 4.77 5.23 -3.02
CA PRO A 71 6.20 5.29 -2.76
C PRO A 71 6.47 5.73 -1.34
N ASP A 72 7.55 5.20 -0.83
CA ASP A 72 8.04 5.59 0.47
C ASP A 72 8.33 7.06 0.46
N GLU A 73 7.89 7.80 1.14
CA GLU A 73 8.09 9.15 1.00
C GLU A 73 9.02 9.75 1.74
N ILE A 74 8.97 9.11 1.85
CA ILE A 74 9.44 9.76 2.28
C ILE A 74 10.46 10.33 1.97
N THR A 75 10.44 10.12 1.52
CA THR A 75 11.19 10.61 1.18
C THR A 75 11.24 11.70 0.87
N SER A 76 10.76 11.85 0.92
CA SER A 76 10.82 12.68 0.85
C SER A 76 11.00 13.69 1.29
N ILE A 77 11.09 13.82 1.64
CA ILE A 77 11.31 14.65 2.07
C ILE A 77 12.18 15.37 2.19
N HIS A 78 12.52 15.12 1.75
CA HIS A 78 13.23 15.53 1.81
C HIS A 78 13.51 15.87 1.01
N ASP A 79 13.36 15.55 0.40
CA ASP A 79 13.51 15.70 -0.16
C ASP A 79 12.99 16.45 -0.70
N VAL A 80 12.62 16.70 -0.62
CA VAL A 80 12.11 17.10 -0.75
C VAL A 80 12.07 18.20 -0.77
N LYS A 81 12.23 18.51 -0.70
CA LYS A 81 12.28 19.34 -0.46
C LYS A 81 12.88 19.92 -0.94
N LEU A 82 13.29 19.63 -1.48
CA LEU A 82 13.81 19.78 -1.81
C LEU A 82 13.66 20.29 -2.79
N LYS A 83 13.53 20.23 -3.33
CA LYS A 83 13.29 20.26 -3.90
C LYS A 83 12.65 21.12 -4.18
N LYS A 84 12.49 21.41 -3.87
CA LYS A 84 11.87 21.69 -3.66
C LYS A 84 12.11 22.51 -3.53
N LEU A 85 12.59 22.89 -3.64
CA LEU A 85 12.94 23.09 -3.28
C LEU A 85 13.32 23.50 -3.83
N GLY A 86 13.64 23.79 -4.08
CA GLY A 86 14.16 23.43 -4.43
C GLY A 86 14.37 23.77 -4.85
N ILE A 87 14.62 23.93 -5.07
CA ILE A 87 14.96 23.58 -5.15
C ILE A 87 15.15 23.75 -5.43
N GLN A 88 15.46 23.77 -5.62
CA GLN A 88 15.72 23.34 -5.66
C GLN A 88 16.04 23.16 -5.66
N LEU A 89 16.47 23.46 -6.23
CA LEU A 89 16.88 22.82 -6.02
C LEU A 89 16.95 22.76 -6.27
N LEU A 90 17.32 22.85 -6.62
CA LEU A 90 17.47 22.21 -6.64
C LEU A 90 17.23 22.09 -6.76
N GLN A 91 17.36 22.16 -6.87
CA GLN A 91 17.16 21.53 -6.64
C GLN A 91 16.93 21.27 -6.71
#